data_58141aa404f8109c6a1ae2a318e0f8ee
#
_entry.id   58141aa404f8109c6a1ae2a318e0f8ee
#
_cell.length_a   1.000
_cell.length_b   1.000
_cell.length_c   1.000
_cell.angle_alpha   90.00
_cell.angle_beta   90.00
_cell.angle_gamma   90.00
#
_symmetry.space_group_name_H-M   'P 1'
#
loop_
_entity.id
_entity.type
_entity.pdbx_description
1 polymer ?
#
loop_
_entity_poly.entity_id
_entity_poly.type
_entity_poly.pdbx_seq_one_letter_code
_entity_poly.pdbx_strand_id
1 'polypeptide(L)'
;VVQRALAGDEPQPWWMPRRVVSVVSADVDDAAGVGAIWILWRPKSSRARESVALLEWFGERWRYVGGSSSSGCEDGPADADVLEVHDGGGVLSLTRRLDPPRSITAAPWISCVTLRLGRDVRQVLLGGRRIEVPEQRRLIAVWMTPPGRRGVRPVIVALGRDGVELARQGPYDGLDTHTWARLREE
;
A
#
# COMPACT_ATOMS: atom_id res chain seq x y z
N VAL A 1 -6.37 -12.76 7.32
CA VAL A 1 -5.42 -12.09 6.39
C VAL A 1 -4.31 -11.41 7.19
N VAL A 2 -4.62 -10.36 8.00
CA VAL A 2 -3.60 -9.59 8.75
C VAL A 2 -2.72 -10.46 9.66
N GLN A 3 -3.31 -11.36 10.44
CA GLN A 3 -2.54 -12.27 11.30
C GLN A 3 -1.60 -13.20 10.52
N ARG A 4 -2.00 -13.62 9.32
CA ARG A 4 -1.14 -14.40 8.43
C ARG A 4 0.00 -13.54 7.85
N ALA A 5 -0.30 -12.29 7.47
CA ALA A 5 0.73 -11.36 7.01
C ALA A 5 1.76 -11.04 8.11
N LEU A 6 1.31 -10.88 9.37
CA LEU A 6 2.21 -10.72 10.53
C LEU A 6 3.10 -11.93 10.77
N ALA A 7 2.59 -13.13 10.49
CA ALA A 7 3.35 -14.39 10.62
C ALA A 7 4.29 -14.65 9.42
N GLY A 8 4.30 -13.80 8.40
CA GLY A 8 5.05 -14.02 7.16
C GLY A 8 4.43 -15.08 6.22
N ASP A 9 3.20 -15.51 6.52
CA ASP A 9 2.48 -16.49 5.72
C ASP A 9 1.80 -15.88 4.50
N GLU A 10 1.42 -16.72 3.52
CA GLU A 10 0.54 -16.30 2.43
C GLU A 10 -0.75 -15.68 3.00
N PRO A 11 -1.08 -14.43 2.64
CA PRO A 11 -2.18 -13.69 3.28
C PRO A 11 -3.55 -14.27 2.98
N GLN A 12 -3.73 -15.00 1.88
CA GLN A 12 -5.01 -15.61 1.53
C GLN A 12 -5.25 -16.92 2.25
N PRO A 13 -6.30 -17.06 3.08
CA PRO A 13 -6.67 -18.33 3.69
C PRO A 13 -7.07 -19.37 2.63
N TRP A 14 -6.72 -20.63 2.82
CA TRP A 14 -7.02 -21.75 1.90
C TRP A 14 -8.53 -21.96 1.68
N TRP A 15 -9.37 -21.64 2.66
CA TRP A 15 -10.82 -21.77 2.59
C TRP A 15 -11.51 -20.63 1.81
N MET A 16 -10.79 -19.56 1.47
CA MET A 16 -11.33 -18.41 0.74
C MET A 16 -11.23 -18.66 -0.77
N PRO A 17 -12.35 -18.80 -1.50
CA PRO A 17 -12.32 -19.13 -2.92
C PRO A 17 -11.73 -17.99 -3.75
N ARG A 18 -10.57 -18.20 -4.38
CA ARG A 18 -9.86 -17.19 -5.20
C ARG A 18 -10.69 -16.67 -6.38
N ARG A 19 -11.69 -17.44 -6.84
CA ARG A 19 -12.62 -17.01 -7.90
C ARG A 19 -13.59 -15.90 -7.45
N VAL A 20 -13.85 -15.81 -6.14
CA VAL A 20 -14.76 -14.81 -5.56
C VAL A 20 -13.98 -13.63 -5.00
N VAL A 21 -12.93 -13.93 -4.24
CA VAL A 21 -12.05 -12.95 -3.60
C VAL A 21 -10.61 -13.43 -3.74
N SER A 22 -9.74 -12.60 -4.25
CA SER A 22 -8.30 -12.85 -4.28
C SER A 22 -7.59 -11.78 -3.48
N VAL A 23 -6.81 -12.18 -2.49
CA VAL A 23 -5.89 -11.27 -1.80
C VAL A 23 -4.68 -11.08 -2.69
N VAL A 24 -4.50 -9.88 -3.21
CA VAL A 24 -3.36 -9.52 -4.07
C VAL A 24 -2.12 -9.36 -3.22
N SER A 25 -2.21 -8.59 -2.16
CA SER A 25 -1.11 -8.32 -1.25
C SER A 25 -1.66 -7.86 0.10
N ALA A 26 -0.87 -8.04 1.13
CA ALA A 26 -1.11 -7.45 2.44
C ALA A 26 0.22 -7.00 3.02
N ASP A 27 0.20 -5.90 3.75
CA ASP A 27 1.35 -5.35 4.44
C ASP A 27 0.95 -4.91 5.84
N VAL A 28 1.86 -5.06 6.78
CA VAL A 28 1.66 -4.66 8.18
C VAL A 28 2.92 -3.95 8.67
N ASP A 29 2.72 -2.78 9.21
CA ASP A 29 3.71 -2.08 10.03
C ASP A 29 3.36 -2.34 11.50
N ASP A 30 3.96 -3.38 12.06
CA ASP A 30 3.70 -3.83 13.43
C ASP A 30 4.11 -2.77 14.45
N ALA A 31 5.20 -2.05 14.18
CA ALA A 31 5.68 -0.99 15.07
C ALA A 31 4.70 0.19 15.15
N ALA A 32 4.02 0.50 14.05
CA ALA A 32 3.00 1.53 13.99
C ALA A 32 1.58 1.01 14.30
N GLY A 33 1.40 -0.30 14.39
CA GLY A 33 0.10 -0.93 14.60
C GLY A 33 -0.89 -0.69 13.44
N VAL A 34 -0.40 -0.65 12.20
CA VAL A 34 -1.24 -0.42 11.02
C VAL A 34 -1.08 -1.54 9.99
N GLY A 35 -2.14 -1.79 9.23
CA GLY A 35 -2.15 -2.80 8.18
C GLY A 35 -2.94 -2.36 6.97
N ALA A 36 -2.59 -2.89 5.81
CA ALA A 36 -3.32 -2.70 4.57
C ALA A 36 -3.50 -4.04 3.85
N ILE A 37 -4.63 -4.17 3.17
CA ILE A 37 -4.96 -5.35 2.38
C ILE A 37 -5.46 -4.89 1.03
N TRP A 38 -4.87 -5.44 -0.04
CA TRP A 38 -5.32 -5.23 -1.41
C TRP A 38 -6.03 -6.49 -1.90
N ILE A 39 -7.28 -6.36 -2.30
CA ILE A 39 -8.14 -7.48 -2.72
C ILE A 39 -8.75 -7.21 -4.08
N LEU A 40 -8.94 -8.30 -4.83
CA LEU A 40 -9.72 -8.34 -6.06
C LEU A 40 -11.01 -9.12 -5.80
N TRP A 41 -12.13 -8.49 -6.09
CA TRP A 41 -13.43 -9.12 -6.11
C TRP A 41 -13.73 -9.64 -7.51
N ARG A 42 -14.09 -10.93 -7.63
CA ARG A 42 -14.43 -11.60 -8.89
C ARG A 42 -13.36 -11.35 -9.98
N PRO A 43 -12.08 -11.68 -9.75
CA PRO A 43 -10.95 -11.28 -10.58
C PRO A 43 -11.05 -11.71 -12.06
N LYS A 44 -11.87 -12.72 -12.38
CA LYS A 44 -12.08 -13.23 -13.75
C LYS A 44 -13.41 -12.77 -14.38
N SER A 45 -14.03 -11.75 -13.84
CA SER A 45 -15.33 -11.25 -14.29
C SER A 45 -15.16 -9.86 -14.91
N SER A 46 -16.02 -9.52 -15.89
CA SER A 46 -16.17 -8.14 -16.38
C SER A 46 -16.63 -7.16 -15.29
N ARG A 47 -17.03 -7.67 -14.13
CA ARG A 47 -17.37 -6.90 -12.94
C ARG A 47 -16.29 -7.00 -11.86
N ALA A 48 -15.06 -7.29 -12.24
CA ALA A 48 -13.94 -7.27 -11.31
C ALA A 48 -13.82 -5.90 -10.64
N ARG A 49 -13.53 -5.90 -9.34
CA ARG A 49 -13.29 -4.68 -8.57
C ARG A 49 -12.04 -4.84 -7.73
N GLU A 50 -11.25 -3.83 -7.71
CA GLU A 50 -10.16 -3.69 -6.75
C GLU A 50 -10.65 -2.98 -5.50
N SER A 51 -10.15 -3.40 -4.35
CA SER A 51 -10.44 -2.74 -3.08
C SER A 51 -9.22 -2.77 -2.18
N VAL A 52 -8.97 -1.66 -1.53
CA VAL A 52 -7.96 -1.53 -0.49
C VAL A 52 -8.66 -1.33 0.84
N ALA A 53 -8.29 -2.12 1.84
CA ALA A 53 -8.76 -1.98 3.21
C ALA A 53 -7.59 -1.56 4.10
N LEU A 54 -7.78 -0.50 4.88
CA LEU A 54 -6.85 -0.04 5.90
C LEU A 54 -7.35 -0.45 7.28
N LEU A 55 -6.42 -0.95 8.08
CA LEU A 55 -6.67 -1.44 9.42
C LEU A 55 -5.74 -0.78 10.43
N GLU A 56 -6.19 -0.72 11.67
CA GLU A 56 -5.40 -0.23 12.79
C GLU A 56 -5.59 -1.15 13.99
N TRP A 57 -4.50 -1.42 14.71
CA TRP A 57 -4.56 -2.09 15.99
C TRP A 57 -5.06 -1.11 17.05
N PHE A 58 -6.29 -1.30 17.49
CA PHE A 58 -6.96 -0.40 18.41
C PHE A 58 -7.87 -1.16 19.37
N GLY A 59 -7.67 -0.98 20.67
CA GLY A 59 -8.42 -1.69 21.69
C GLY A 59 -8.25 -3.21 21.61
N GLU A 60 -6.99 -3.66 21.56
CA GLU A 60 -6.55 -5.08 21.56
C GLU A 60 -7.02 -5.91 20.37
N ARG A 61 -7.37 -5.28 19.26
CA ARG A 61 -7.78 -5.95 18.01
C ARG A 61 -7.58 -5.10 16.77
N TRP A 62 -7.46 -5.75 15.64
CA TRP A 62 -7.48 -5.08 14.34
C TRP A 62 -8.87 -4.51 14.03
N ARG A 63 -8.91 -3.24 13.69
CA ARG A 63 -10.12 -2.50 13.30
C ARG A 63 -10.00 -2.02 11.87
N TYR A 64 -11.06 -2.19 11.09
CA TYR A 64 -11.18 -1.52 9.81
C TYR A 64 -11.37 -0.01 10.04
N VAL A 65 -10.56 0.80 9.37
CA VAL A 65 -10.58 2.27 9.53
C VAL A 65 -10.99 3.00 8.27
N GLY A 66 -10.90 2.35 7.11
CA GLY A 66 -11.32 2.89 5.83
C GLY A 66 -10.66 2.16 4.67
N GLY A 67 -10.91 2.67 3.46
CA GLY A 67 -10.36 2.07 2.24
C GLY A 67 -10.90 2.73 0.99
N SER A 68 -10.47 2.21 -0.14
CA SER A 68 -10.93 2.62 -1.47
C SER A 68 -11.41 1.41 -2.27
N SER A 69 -12.18 1.69 -3.31
CA SER A 69 -12.61 0.67 -4.27
C SER A 69 -12.68 1.31 -5.66
N SER A 70 -12.09 0.65 -6.65
CA SER A 70 -12.14 1.05 -8.04
C SER A 70 -12.74 -0.06 -8.92
N SER A 71 -13.35 0.31 -10.04
CA SER A 71 -13.78 -0.60 -11.06
C SER A 71 -12.70 -0.70 -12.14
N GLY A 72 -12.34 -1.93 -12.50
CA GLY A 72 -11.32 -2.24 -13.48
C GLY A 72 -10.05 -2.76 -12.81
N CYS A 73 -9.54 -3.84 -13.33
CA CYS A 73 -8.25 -4.40 -13.00
C CYS A 73 -7.43 -4.36 -14.28
N GLU A 74 -6.42 -3.53 -14.32
CA GLU A 74 -5.43 -3.62 -15.38
C GLU A 74 -4.50 -4.79 -15.11
N ASP A 75 -4.69 -5.89 -15.86
CA ASP A 75 -3.97 -7.15 -15.71
C ASP A 75 -2.63 -7.18 -16.46
N GLY A 76 -2.01 -6.04 -16.74
CA GLY A 76 -0.69 -6.01 -17.38
C GLY A 76 0.44 -6.38 -16.42
N PRO A 77 1.45 -7.17 -16.86
CA PRO A 77 2.70 -7.26 -16.13
C PRO A 77 3.39 -5.89 -16.15
N ALA A 78 3.98 -5.50 -15.02
CA ALA A 78 4.88 -4.35 -15.00
C ALA A 78 6.12 -4.65 -15.84
N ASP A 79 6.70 -3.65 -16.50
CA ASP A 79 7.96 -3.77 -17.20
C ASP A 79 9.10 -4.10 -16.22
N ALA A 80 10.17 -4.72 -16.74
CA ALA A 80 11.21 -5.38 -15.95
C ALA A 80 11.88 -4.50 -14.89
N ASP A 81 11.97 -3.20 -15.12
CA ASP A 81 12.76 -2.26 -14.31
C ASP A 81 11.89 -1.24 -13.57
N VAL A 82 10.58 -1.44 -13.56
CA VAL A 82 9.65 -0.40 -13.15
C VAL A 82 9.18 -0.60 -11.72
N LEU A 83 9.29 0.47 -10.95
CA LEU A 83 8.55 0.72 -9.75
C LEU A 83 7.42 1.68 -10.11
N GLU A 84 6.24 1.16 -10.34
CA GLU A 84 5.06 1.96 -10.69
C GLU A 84 4.13 2.09 -9.49
N VAL A 85 3.78 3.32 -9.15
CA VAL A 85 2.69 3.60 -8.20
C VAL A 85 1.38 3.54 -8.95
N HIS A 86 0.56 2.54 -8.61
CA HIS A 86 -0.75 2.36 -9.23
C HIS A 86 -1.82 3.26 -8.59
N ASP A 87 -1.89 3.26 -7.25
CA ASP A 87 -2.84 4.07 -6.49
C ASP A 87 -2.29 4.35 -5.08
N GLY A 88 -2.86 5.32 -4.40
CA GLY A 88 -2.50 5.64 -3.03
C GLY A 88 -3.64 6.34 -2.31
N GLY A 89 -3.74 6.08 -1.03
CA GLY A 89 -4.80 6.64 -0.21
C GLY A 89 -4.45 6.67 1.26
N GLY A 90 -5.39 7.16 2.04
CA GLY A 90 -5.20 7.16 3.49
C GLY A 90 -6.45 7.60 4.25
N VAL A 91 -6.41 7.34 5.55
CA VAL A 91 -7.50 7.62 6.48
C VAL A 91 -6.96 8.13 7.81
N LEU A 92 -7.82 8.79 8.55
CA LEU A 92 -7.49 9.24 9.91
C LEU A 92 -7.39 8.04 10.87
N SER A 93 -6.34 8.04 11.69
CA SER A 93 -6.17 7.06 12.77
C SER A 93 -7.30 7.14 13.79
N LEU A 94 -7.66 5.99 14.37
CA LEU A 94 -8.61 5.90 15.49
C LEU A 94 -8.07 6.49 16.79
N THR A 95 -6.76 6.62 16.92
CA THR A 95 -6.12 7.23 18.10
C THR A 95 -6.61 8.65 18.35
N ARG A 96 -7.09 9.36 17.33
CA ARG A 96 -7.76 10.67 17.48
C ARG A 96 -8.97 10.64 18.43
N ARG A 97 -9.53 9.46 18.68
CA ARG A 97 -10.67 9.31 19.62
C ARG A 97 -10.21 9.36 21.08
N LEU A 98 -8.95 8.99 21.33
CA LEU A 98 -8.36 9.02 22.68
C LEU A 98 -7.80 10.40 23.00
N ASP A 99 -7.21 11.05 22.00
CA ASP A 99 -6.65 12.40 22.09
C ASP A 99 -7.15 13.22 20.89
N PRO A 100 -8.34 13.87 21.02
CA PRO A 100 -8.91 14.63 19.91
C PRO A 100 -8.01 15.81 19.52
N PRO A 101 -7.50 15.83 18.30
CA PRO A 101 -6.64 16.92 17.84
C PRO A 101 -7.46 18.21 17.66
N ARG A 102 -6.84 19.37 17.88
CA ARG A 102 -7.46 20.68 17.65
C ARG A 102 -7.88 20.90 16.20
N SER A 103 -7.21 20.22 15.28
CA SER A 103 -7.47 20.24 13.83
C SER A 103 -7.37 18.84 13.26
N ILE A 104 -8.17 18.54 12.25
CA ILE A 104 -8.11 17.27 11.52
C ILE A 104 -6.75 17.03 10.85
N THR A 105 -6.04 18.11 10.51
CA THR A 105 -4.70 18.04 9.94
C THR A 105 -3.63 17.67 10.96
N ALA A 106 -3.92 17.84 12.24
CA ALA A 106 -3.04 17.47 13.35
C ALA A 106 -3.25 16.03 13.83
N ALA A 107 -4.24 15.29 13.29
CA ALA A 107 -4.45 13.89 13.63
C ALA A 107 -3.42 12.99 12.93
N PRO A 108 -3.01 11.85 13.54
CA PRO A 108 -2.26 10.82 12.85
C PRO A 108 -3.02 10.31 11.62
N TRP A 109 -2.27 9.96 10.58
CA TRP A 109 -2.84 9.55 9.31
C TRP A 109 -2.25 8.22 8.86
N ILE A 110 -3.10 7.24 8.57
CA ILE A 110 -2.71 5.95 8.02
C ILE A 110 -2.76 6.08 6.51
N SER A 111 -1.65 5.82 5.86
CA SER A 111 -1.52 5.89 4.40
C SER A 111 -1.11 4.56 3.83
N CYS A 112 -1.48 4.31 2.59
CA CYS A 112 -0.98 3.19 1.81
C CYS A 112 -0.68 3.58 0.38
N VAL A 113 0.06 2.71 -0.28
CA VAL A 113 0.35 2.78 -1.72
C VAL A 113 0.27 1.37 -2.30
N THR A 114 -0.31 1.24 -3.48
CA THR A 114 -0.27 0.02 -4.28
C THR A 114 0.77 0.18 -5.38
N LEU A 115 1.62 -0.82 -5.51
CA LEU A 115 2.77 -0.83 -6.41
C LEU A 115 2.67 -1.98 -7.39
N ARG A 116 3.10 -1.73 -8.63
CA ARG A 116 3.45 -2.74 -9.61
C ARG A 116 4.97 -2.79 -9.73
N LEU A 117 5.54 -3.99 -9.71
CA LEU A 117 6.98 -4.19 -9.61
C LEU A 117 7.48 -5.01 -10.77
N GLY A 118 8.54 -4.55 -11.39
CA GLY A 118 9.25 -5.26 -12.47
C GLY A 118 9.82 -6.60 -11.98
N ARG A 119 10.10 -7.51 -12.92
CA ARG A 119 10.56 -8.87 -12.62
C ARG A 119 11.90 -8.93 -11.87
N ASP A 120 12.74 -7.90 -12.00
CA ASP A 120 14.06 -7.85 -11.38
C ASP A 120 14.04 -7.29 -9.95
N VAL A 121 12.92 -6.66 -9.55
CA VAL A 121 12.72 -6.18 -8.17
C VAL A 121 12.53 -7.37 -7.23
N ARG A 122 13.26 -7.42 -6.15
CA ARG A 122 13.18 -8.48 -5.12
C ARG A 122 12.67 -7.97 -3.80
N GLN A 123 12.99 -6.73 -3.48
CA GLN A 123 12.60 -6.10 -2.23
C GLN A 123 12.22 -4.65 -2.47
N VAL A 124 11.37 -4.14 -1.62
CA VAL A 124 11.01 -2.72 -1.56
C VAL A 124 11.38 -2.20 -0.18
N LEU A 125 12.07 -1.07 -0.13
CA LEU A 125 12.27 -0.32 1.10
C LEU A 125 11.24 0.80 1.18
N LEU A 126 10.57 0.89 2.31
CA LEU A 126 9.61 1.95 2.64
C LEU A 126 10.10 2.69 3.89
N GLY A 127 10.70 3.86 3.71
CA GLY A 127 11.25 4.64 4.84
C GLY A 127 12.28 3.86 5.69
N GLY A 128 12.97 2.88 5.09
CA GLY A 128 13.92 1.98 5.78
C GLY A 128 13.34 0.61 6.17
N ARG A 129 12.03 0.43 6.21
CA ARG A 129 11.39 -0.88 6.39
C ARG A 129 11.46 -1.70 5.10
N ARG A 130 11.92 -2.94 5.21
CA ARG A 130 12.06 -3.86 4.08
C ARG A 130 10.79 -4.69 3.92
N ILE A 131 10.29 -4.78 2.69
CA ILE A 131 9.11 -5.55 2.31
C ILE A 131 9.51 -6.48 1.17
N GLU A 132 9.24 -7.78 1.34
CA GLU A 132 9.50 -8.78 0.30
C GLU A 132 8.47 -8.65 -0.83
N VAL A 133 8.94 -8.81 -2.06
CA VAL A 133 8.09 -8.71 -3.25
C VAL A 133 7.33 -10.02 -3.46
N PRO A 134 6.00 -10.01 -3.47
CA PRO A 134 5.21 -11.22 -3.72
C PRO A 134 5.36 -11.69 -5.18
N GLU A 135 5.09 -12.98 -5.44
CA GLU A 135 5.22 -13.59 -6.77
C GLU A 135 4.44 -12.87 -7.86
N GLN A 136 3.25 -12.38 -7.55
CA GLN A 136 2.39 -11.65 -8.49
C GLN A 136 2.86 -10.23 -8.80
N ARG A 137 3.99 -9.78 -8.24
CA ARG A 137 4.58 -8.47 -8.51
C ARG A 137 3.69 -7.27 -8.23
N ARG A 138 2.70 -7.47 -7.39
CA ARG A 138 1.77 -6.45 -6.92
C ARG A 138 1.91 -6.35 -5.41
N LEU A 139 2.28 -5.21 -4.91
CA LEU A 139 2.56 -4.96 -3.50
C LEU A 139 1.70 -3.81 -3.00
N ILE A 140 1.12 -3.98 -1.82
CA ILE A 140 0.60 -2.88 -1.02
C ILE A 140 1.61 -2.57 0.08
N ALA A 141 1.85 -1.29 0.34
CA ALA A 141 2.69 -0.84 1.44
C ALA A 141 1.93 0.16 2.31
N VAL A 142 2.06 0.04 3.63
CA VAL A 142 1.32 0.86 4.61
C VAL A 142 2.28 1.55 5.56
N TRP A 143 1.92 2.75 6.00
CA TRP A 143 2.65 3.48 7.04
C TRP A 143 1.73 4.41 7.81
N MET A 144 2.16 4.80 8.99
CA MET A 144 1.51 5.86 9.76
C MET A 144 2.31 7.16 9.64
N THR A 145 1.63 8.23 9.29
CA THR A 145 2.19 9.58 9.29
C THR A 145 1.86 10.26 10.61
N PRO A 146 2.85 10.77 11.33
CA PRO A 146 2.64 11.49 12.58
C PRO A 146 1.75 12.72 12.42
N PRO A 147 1.16 13.22 13.52
CA PRO A 147 0.40 14.46 13.53
C PRO A 147 1.16 15.61 12.86
N GLY A 148 0.46 16.43 12.08
CA GLY A 148 1.02 17.60 11.42
C GLY A 148 1.87 17.32 10.17
N ARG A 149 2.07 16.05 9.79
CA ARG A 149 2.84 15.65 8.59
C ARG A 149 2.00 14.96 7.52
N ARG A 150 0.70 15.24 7.48
CA ARG A 150 -0.20 14.67 6.47
C ARG A 150 0.31 14.96 5.05
N GLY A 151 0.28 13.93 4.19
CA GLY A 151 0.74 14.03 2.80
C GLY A 151 2.23 13.78 2.60
N VAL A 152 3.02 13.69 3.67
CA VAL A 152 4.42 13.28 3.55
C VAL A 152 4.47 11.78 3.24
N ARG A 153 4.97 11.44 2.06
CA ARG A 153 5.21 10.05 1.66
C ARG A 153 6.63 9.64 2.05
N PRO A 154 6.83 8.44 2.56
CA PRO A 154 8.19 7.91 2.73
C PRO A 154 8.83 7.69 1.35
N VAL A 155 10.15 7.68 1.32
CA VAL A 155 10.89 7.25 0.13
C VAL A 155 10.63 5.77 -0.08
N ILE A 156 10.31 5.40 -1.31
CA ILE A 156 10.11 4.02 -1.76
C ILE A 156 11.27 3.66 -2.67
N VAL A 157 12.00 2.60 -2.35
CA VAL A 157 13.15 2.15 -3.15
C VAL A 157 12.94 0.70 -3.56
N ALA A 158 13.04 0.43 -4.85
CA ALA A 158 13.03 -0.93 -5.39
C ALA A 158 14.46 -1.46 -5.48
N LEU A 159 14.71 -2.64 -4.91
CA LEU A 159 16.01 -3.29 -4.90
C LEU A 159 15.99 -4.58 -5.72
N GLY A 160 17.08 -4.82 -6.46
CA GLY A 160 17.37 -6.05 -7.16
C GLY A 160 17.80 -7.18 -6.23
N ARG A 161 18.14 -8.33 -6.84
CA ARG A 161 18.62 -9.53 -6.11
C ARG A 161 19.92 -9.30 -5.35
N ASP A 162 20.78 -8.47 -5.88
CA ASP A 162 22.07 -8.07 -5.32
C ASP A 162 21.99 -6.92 -4.30
N GLY A 163 20.77 -6.44 -4.04
CA GLY A 163 20.51 -5.30 -3.17
C GLY A 163 20.79 -3.95 -3.83
N VAL A 164 21.11 -3.93 -5.14
CA VAL A 164 21.29 -2.67 -5.88
C VAL A 164 19.95 -2.00 -6.11
N GLU A 165 19.93 -0.69 -5.99
CA GLU A 165 18.77 0.15 -6.27
C GLU A 165 18.46 0.14 -7.77
N LEU A 166 17.25 -0.28 -8.13
CA LEU A 166 16.75 -0.29 -9.50
C LEU A 166 15.89 0.93 -9.80
N ALA A 167 15.11 1.38 -8.82
CA ALA A 167 14.26 2.56 -8.95
C ALA A 167 13.98 3.18 -7.58
N ARG A 168 13.69 4.49 -7.59
CA ARG A 168 13.35 5.26 -6.39
C ARG A 168 12.19 6.18 -6.67
N GLN A 169 11.26 6.25 -5.71
CA GLN A 169 10.24 7.31 -5.63
C GLN A 169 10.35 8.01 -4.28
N GLY A 170 10.54 9.30 -4.33
CA GLY A 170 10.66 10.15 -3.15
C GLY A 170 9.37 10.90 -2.81
N PRO A 171 9.36 11.65 -1.70
CA PRO A 171 8.21 12.46 -1.29
C PRO A 171 7.81 13.54 -2.31
N TYR A 172 8.71 13.89 -3.22
CA TYR A 172 8.48 14.92 -4.25
C TYR A 172 8.21 14.34 -5.64
N ASP A 173 8.43 13.04 -5.86
CA ASP A 173 8.24 12.39 -7.16
C ASP A 173 6.78 11.96 -7.40
N GLY A 174 5.93 12.15 -6.41
CA GLY A 174 4.49 11.89 -6.48
C GLY A 174 3.68 13.09 -6.96
N LEU A 175 4.26 13.95 -7.77
CA LEU A 175 3.50 14.98 -8.49
C LEU A 175 2.55 14.28 -9.46
N ASP A 176 1.30 14.69 -9.45
CA ASP A 176 0.33 14.18 -10.42
C ASP A 176 0.79 14.49 -11.86
N THR A 177 0.28 13.73 -12.81
CA THR A 177 0.68 13.82 -14.22
C THR A 177 0.55 15.24 -14.79
N HIS A 178 -0.42 16.02 -14.31
CA HIS A 178 -0.62 17.41 -14.74
C HIS A 178 0.46 18.33 -14.18
N THR A 179 0.85 18.16 -12.92
CA THR A 179 1.92 18.93 -12.30
C THR A 179 3.27 18.63 -12.95
N TRP A 180 3.54 17.35 -13.29
CA TRP A 180 4.73 16.96 -14.06
C TRP A 180 4.74 17.57 -15.47
N ALA A 181 3.60 17.56 -16.17
CA ALA A 181 3.51 18.18 -17.51
C ALA A 181 3.83 19.67 -17.46
N ARG A 182 3.27 20.39 -16.50
CA ARG A 182 3.53 21.82 -16.32
C ARG A 182 4.99 22.16 -16.05
N LEU A 183 5.67 21.37 -15.20
CA LEU A 183 7.08 21.56 -14.87
C LEU A 183 8.04 21.26 -16.03
N ARG A 184 7.58 20.53 -17.06
CA ARG A 184 8.37 20.29 -18.28
C ARG A 184 8.20 21.36 -19.34
N GLU A 185 7.19 22.20 -19.24
CA GLU A 185 6.89 23.30 -20.18
C GLU A 185 7.52 24.63 -19.75
N GLU A 186 8.05 24.71 -18.52
CA GLU A 186 8.87 25.80 -17.99
C GLU A 186 10.37 25.54 -18.20
#